data_d2e7812de9320703cf43894e4976b71c
#
_entry.id   d2e7812de9320703cf43894e4976b71c
#
_cell.length_a   1.000
_cell.length_b   1.000
_cell.length_c   1.000
_cell.angle_alpha   90.00
_cell.angle_beta   90.00
_cell.angle_gamma   90.00
#
_symmetry.space_group_name_H-M   'P 1'
#
loop_
_entity.id
_entity.type
_entity.pdbx_description
1 polymer ?
#
loop_
_entity_poly.entity_id
_entity_poly.type
_entity_poly.pdbx_seq_one_letter_code
_entity_poly.pdbx_strand_id
1 'polypeptide(L)'
;MPDDGQAILVNGLTKTYAGSGKSAPKKALKAIDLAVPQGCIFGLLGPNGAGKSTFINILAGTVVKSAGSVRIWHSDLDDNPRQCRANIGVVPQELNIDAFFTPRELLNYTAGMYGVPKAERQIDEVLEMVDLTAKQHAYARTLSGGMRRRLLVAKAMMHSPPVLILDEPTAGVDVELRQRLWDNIKSLNAAGVTIMLTTHYLEEAEALCDHIAIINHGEVVTSQPKDPLMQSAGQKDLHVQITGPVEVLPDSLMGYAPVISDGRLTIRFNPKETEAGQILQAISAAGLSIGDVSTDEPDLEDIFLSLTQSHNGQIDN
;
A
#
# COMPACT_ATOMS: atom_id res chain seq x y z
N MET A 1 -8.89 25.95 9.98
CA MET A 1 -7.51 25.97 9.44
C MET A 1 -7.63 25.97 7.93
N PRO A 2 -6.73 26.60 7.17
CA PRO A 2 -6.79 26.49 5.72
C PRO A 2 -6.69 25.00 5.32
N ASP A 3 -7.43 24.64 4.29
CA ASP A 3 -7.33 23.33 3.65
C ASP A 3 -5.96 23.26 2.97
N ASP A 4 -5.08 22.41 3.51
CA ASP A 4 -3.71 22.20 2.99
C ASP A 4 -3.64 20.98 2.05
N GLY A 5 -4.79 20.45 1.63
CA GLY A 5 -4.90 19.30 0.72
C GLY A 5 -4.47 17.98 1.34
N GLN A 6 -4.31 17.90 2.68
CA GLN A 6 -3.92 16.68 3.35
C GLN A 6 -5.11 16.02 4.06
N ALA A 7 -5.36 14.74 3.75
CA ALA A 7 -6.36 13.93 4.43
C ALA A 7 -5.88 13.45 5.81
N ILE A 8 -4.59 13.10 5.90
CA ILE A 8 -3.94 12.75 7.17
C ILE A 8 -2.60 13.48 7.23
N LEU A 9 -2.32 14.14 8.35
CA LEU A 9 -1.03 14.77 8.62
C LEU A 9 -0.51 14.31 9.98
N VAL A 10 0.70 13.79 9.99
CA VAL A 10 1.36 13.23 11.17
C VAL A 10 2.72 13.87 11.33
N ASN A 11 3.01 14.39 12.54
CA ASN A 11 4.30 15.00 12.84
C ASN A 11 4.88 14.42 14.13
N GLY A 12 6.09 13.86 14.05
CA GLY A 12 6.86 13.33 15.17
C GLY A 12 6.15 12.20 15.92
N LEU A 13 5.29 11.42 15.27
CA LEU A 13 4.47 10.40 15.91
C LEU A 13 5.33 9.29 16.51
N THR A 14 5.20 9.10 17.81
CA THR A 14 5.95 8.11 18.56
C THR A 14 5.01 7.19 19.33
N LYS A 15 5.32 5.91 19.35
CA LYS A 15 4.66 4.93 20.21
C LYS A 15 5.65 3.99 20.84
N THR A 16 5.67 3.99 22.16
CA THR A 16 6.42 3.02 22.98
C THR A 16 5.44 2.20 23.80
N TYR A 17 5.50 0.89 23.65
CA TYR A 17 4.76 -0.04 24.52
C TYR A 17 5.60 -0.34 25.75
N ALA A 18 4.99 -0.28 26.92
CA ALA A 18 5.64 -0.67 28.15
C ALA A 18 6.00 -2.17 28.09
N GLY A 19 7.17 -2.53 28.58
CA GLY A 19 7.54 -3.92 28.73
C GLY A 19 6.66 -4.61 29.75
N SER A 20 6.41 -5.91 29.59
CA SER A 20 5.69 -6.75 30.54
C SER A 20 6.68 -7.72 31.20
N GLY A 21 6.70 -7.76 32.53
CA GLY A 21 7.60 -8.61 33.28
C GLY A 21 9.08 -8.29 33.04
N LYS A 22 9.84 -9.22 32.43
CA LYS A 22 11.26 -9.07 32.11
C LYS A 22 11.55 -8.45 30.73
N SER A 23 10.51 -8.19 29.93
CA SER A 23 10.66 -7.64 28.59
C SER A 23 10.93 -6.12 28.66
N ALA A 24 11.93 -5.65 27.91
CA ALA A 24 12.19 -4.21 27.77
C ALA A 24 11.07 -3.48 27.02
N PRO A 25 10.89 -2.17 27.24
CA PRO A 25 9.96 -1.37 26.45
C PRO A 25 10.26 -1.46 24.95
N LYS A 26 9.23 -1.60 24.11
CA LYS A 26 9.36 -1.68 22.65
C LYS A 26 8.90 -0.39 22.02
N LYS A 27 9.81 0.34 21.35
CA LYS A 27 9.46 1.51 20.55
C LYS A 27 8.97 1.05 19.17
N ALA A 28 7.66 1.10 18.98
CA ALA A 28 7.01 0.63 17.76
C ALA A 28 6.97 1.69 16.66
N LEU A 29 6.91 2.99 17.01
CA LEU A 29 7.01 4.12 16.10
C LEU A 29 8.03 5.12 16.66
N LYS A 30 8.90 5.66 15.79
CA LYS A 30 10.06 6.47 16.14
C LYS A 30 10.02 7.82 15.43
N ALA A 31 9.18 8.76 15.95
CA ALA A 31 9.02 10.11 15.41
C ALA A 31 8.66 10.13 13.91
N ILE A 32 7.58 9.43 13.56
CA ILE A 32 7.10 9.36 12.18
C ILE A 32 6.53 10.71 11.75
N ASP A 33 6.99 11.21 10.60
CA ASP A 33 6.39 12.29 9.83
C ASP A 33 5.78 11.71 8.56
N LEU A 34 4.47 11.96 8.33
CA LEU A 34 3.75 11.42 7.18
C LEU A 34 2.60 12.34 6.78
N ALA A 35 2.48 12.59 5.48
CA ALA A 35 1.37 13.33 4.90
C ALA A 35 0.66 12.47 3.85
N VAL A 36 -0.65 12.31 3.97
CA VAL A 36 -1.50 11.61 3.01
C VAL A 36 -2.33 12.64 2.27
N PRO A 37 -2.12 12.86 0.96
CA PRO A 37 -2.90 13.80 0.18
C PRO A 37 -4.38 13.40 0.09
N GLN A 38 -5.27 14.40 -0.05
CA GLN A 38 -6.70 14.14 -0.28
C GLN A 38 -6.92 13.54 -1.66
N GLY A 39 -7.90 12.63 -1.77
CA GLY A 39 -8.36 12.04 -3.03
C GLY A 39 -7.38 11.06 -3.69
N CYS A 40 -6.29 10.68 -3.03
CA CYS A 40 -5.35 9.69 -3.55
C CYS A 40 -5.58 8.28 -2.96
N ILE A 41 -5.01 7.28 -3.62
CA ILE A 41 -4.78 5.96 -3.05
C ILE A 41 -3.34 5.93 -2.53
N PHE A 42 -3.20 5.87 -1.21
CA PHE A 42 -1.92 5.93 -0.51
C PHE A 42 -1.52 4.54 0.03
N GLY A 43 -0.36 4.03 -0.38
CA GLY A 43 0.20 2.76 0.10
C GLY A 43 1.16 2.97 1.27
N LEU A 44 0.92 2.31 2.41
CA LEU A 44 1.87 2.21 3.52
C LEU A 44 2.49 0.82 3.53
N LEU A 45 3.69 0.69 3.00
CA LEU A 45 4.41 -0.56 2.82
C LEU A 45 5.41 -0.79 3.95
N GLY A 46 5.76 -2.04 4.19
CA GLY A 46 6.79 -2.40 5.14
C GLY A 46 6.70 -3.86 5.57
N PRO A 47 7.80 -4.43 6.11
CA PRO A 47 7.80 -5.80 6.60
C PRO A 47 6.87 -5.97 7.82
N ASN A 48 6.64 -7.24 8.19
CA ASN A 48 5.91 -7.54 9.43
C ASN A 48 6.66 -6.99 10.64
N GLY A 49 5.92 -6.33 11.54
CA GLY A 49 6.51 -5.67 12.71
C GLY A 49 7.13 -4.30 12.46
N ALA A 50 7.07 -3.75 11.23
CA ALA A 50 7.57 -2.41 10.91
C ALA A 50 6.83 -1.26 11.63
N GLY A 51 5.62 -1.50 12.15
CA GLY A 51 4.82 -0.49 12.84
C GLY A 51 3.49 -0.13 12.17
N LYS A 52 3.18 -0.68 11.00
CA LYS A 52 1.96 -0.38 10.21
C LYS A 52 0.66 -0.48 11.02
N SER A 53 0.41 -1.63 11.65
CA SER A 53 -0.80 -1.85 12.46
C SER A 53 -0.83 -0.94 13.70
N THR A 54 0.33 -0.61 14.30
CA THR A 54 0.39 0.37 15.39
C THR A 54 -0.03 1.75 14.90
N PHE A 55 0.45 2.16 13.73
CA PHE A 55 0.10 3.42 13.09
C PHE A 55 -1.41 3.49 12.82
N ILE A 56 -1.98 2.49 12.14
CA ILE A 56 -3.43 2.40 11.88
C ILE A 56 -4.24 2.45 13.19
N ASN A 57 -3.84 1.69 14.19
CA ASN A 57 -4.54 1.64 15.47
C ASN A 57 -4.52 2.99 16.23
N ILE A 58 -3.49 3.81 16.03
CA ILE A 58 -3.48 5.18 16.57
C ILE A 58 -4.48 6.05 15.79
N LEU A 59 -4.51 5.99 14.45
CA LEU A 59 -5.49 6.73 13.65
C LEU A 59 -6.93 6.33 14.00
N ALA A 60 -7.17 5.02 14.20
CA ALA A 60 -8.46 4.48 14.63
C ALA A 60 -8.85 4.86 16.08
N GLY A 61 -7.91 5.40 16.85
CA GLY A 61 -8.13 5.75 18.26
C GLY A 61 -8.23 4.53 19.20
N THR A 62 -7.78 3.35 18.77
CA THR A 62 -7.71 2.13 19.57
C THR A 62 -6.40 2.03 20.37
N VAL A 63 -5.36 2.72 19.91
CA VAL A 63 -4.05 2.85 20.59
C VAL A 63 -3.75 4.32 20.83
N VAL A 64 -3.41 4.66 22.07
CA VAL A 64 -2.98 6.02 22.43
C VAL A 64 -1.50 6.18 22.04
N LYS A 65 -1.17 7.24 21.31
CA LYS A 65 0.21 7.61 20.97
C LYS A 65 1.02 8.00 22.21
N SER A 66 2.34 7.92 22.13
CA SER A 66 3.23 8.36 23.23
C SER A 66 3.65 9.82 23.08
N ALA A 67 3.85 10.29 21.83
CA ALA A 67 4.19 11.68 21.51
C ALA A 67 3.87 11.99 20.04
N GLY A 68 4.01 13.26 19.65
CA GLY A 68 3.74 13.76 18.30
C GLY A 68 2.30 14.23 18.13
N SER A 69 1.96 14.72 16.96
CA SER A 69 0.61 15.18 16.59
C SER A 69 0.05 14.40 15.42
N VAL A 70 -1.27 14.24 15.38
CA VAL A 70 -2.00 13.58 14.29
C VAL A 70 -3.23 14.41 13.98
N ARG A 71 -3.37 14.80 12.72
CA ARG A 71 -4.56 15.44 12.20
C ARG A 71 -5.20 14.54 11.14
N ILE A 72 -6.50 14.35 11.24
CA ILE A 72 -7.31 13.60 10.28
C ILE A 72 -8.35 14.55 9.73
N TRP A 73 -8.30 14.80 8.42
CA TRP A 73 -9.09 15.84 7.78
C TRP A 73 -8.84 17.20 8.47
N HIS A 74 -9.86 17.83 9.01
CA HIS A 74 -9.75 19.11 9.70
C HIS A 74 -9.65 18.99 11.22
N SER A 75 -9.51 17.77 11.77
CA SER A 75 -9.60 17.51 13.21
C SER A 75 -8.27 17.01 13.77
N ASP A 76 -7.82 17.61 14.87
CA ASP A 76 -6.70 17.10 15.65
C ASP A 76 -7.16 15.92 16.52
N LEU A 77 -6.32 14.87 16.62
CA LEU A 77 -6.65 13.63 17.31
C LEU A 77 -6.73 13.81 18.84
N ASP A 78 -5.93 14.71 19.41
CA ASP A 78 -5.92 14.97 20.85
C ASP A 78 -7.12 15.83 21.25
N ASP A 79 -7.44 16.84 20.44
CA ASP A 79 -8.51 17.79 20.74
C ASP A 79 -9.90 17.24 20.41
N ASN A 80 -10.02 16.54 19.28
CA ASN A 80 -11.29 16.08 18.72
C ASN A 80 -11.27 14.59 18.31
N PRO A 81 -10.96 13.65 19.22
CA PRO A 81 -10.80 12.25 18.87
C PRO A 81 -12.08 11.58 18.31
N ARG A 82 -13.27 12.10 18.72
CA ARG A 82 -14.54 11.61 18.19
C ARG A 82 -14.74 12.01 16.72
N GLN A 83 -14.41 13.26 16.38
CA GLN A 83 -14.50 13.74 15.00
C GLN A 83 -13.47 13.04 14.10
N CYS A 84 -12.26 12.81 14.59
CA CYS A 84 -11.25 12.02 13.87
C CYS A 84 -11.78 10.63 13.51
N ARG A 85 -12.42 9.93 14.45
CA ARG A 85 -13.05 8.63 14.18
C ARG A 85 -14.24 8.71 13.22
N ALA A 86 -14.97 9.82 13.21
CA ALA A 86 -16.03 10.04 12.23
C ALA A 86 -15.49 10.33 10.81
N ASN A 87 -14.28 10.84 10.70
CA ASN A 87 -13.63 11.14 9.42
C ASN A 87 -12.93 9.91 8.80
N ILE A 88 -12.87 8.77 9.49
CA ILE A 88 -12.23 7.56 8.97
C ILE A 88 -13.15 6.35 9.03
N GLY A 89 -13.12 5.53 7.99
CA GLY A 89 -13.57 4.15 7.99
C GLY A 89 -12.37 3.22 8.07
N VAL A 90 -12.42 2.18 8.90
CA VAL A 90 -11.31 1.23 9.02
C VAL A 90 -11.81 -0.18 8.72
N VAL A 91 -11.14 -0.84 7.78
CA VAL A 91 -11.34 -2.25 7.44
C VAL A 91 -10.14 -3.03 7.95
N PRO A 92 -10.29 -3.80 9.02
CA PRO A 92 -9.19 -4.57 9.60
C PRO A 92 -8.83 -5.77 8.72
N GLN A 93 -7.63 -6.31 8.92
CA GLN A 93 -7.15 -7.51 8.26
C GLN A 93 -8.04 -8.73 8.59
N GLU A 94 -8.44 -8.88 9.85
CA GLU A 94 -9.28 -9.98 10.29
C GLU A 94 -10.77 -9.77 9.98
N LEU A 95 -11.45 -10.84 9.52
CA LEU A 95 -12.86 -10.83 9.15
C LEU A 95 -13.77 -10.97 10.39
N ASN A 96 -13.61 -10.08 11.37
CA ASN A 96 -14.39 -10.06 12.59
C ASN A 96 -15.80 -9.50 12.35
N ILE A 97 -16.71 -10.36 11.90
CA ILE A 97 -18.14 -10.07 11.73
C ILE A 97 -18.93 -11.03 12.61
N ASP A 98 -19.87 -10.50 13.38
CA ASP A 98 -20.78 -11.35 14.14
C ASP A 98 -21.58 -12.24 13.18
N ALA A 99 -21.50 -13.54 13.43
CA ALA A 99 -22.04 -14.59 12.57
C ALA A 99 -23.58 -14.54 12.41
N PHE A 100 -24.26 -13.91 13.36
CA PHE A 100 -25.72 -13.88 13.44
C PHE A 100 -26.36 -12.61 12.89
N PHE A 101 -25.59 -11.60 12.53
CA PHE A 101 -26.11 -10.45 11.79
C PHE A 101 -26.26 -10.77 10.31
N THR A 102 -27.30 -10.19 9.72
CA THR A 102 -27.39 -10.04 8.24
C THR A 102 -26.62 -8.78 7.82
N PRO A 103 -26.16 -8.66 6.54
CA PRO A 103 -25.57 -7.44 6.05
C PRO A 103 -26.39 -6.18 6.36
N ARG A 104 -27.68 -6.20 6.07
CA ARG A 104 -28.58 -5.07 6.33
C ARG A 104 -28.67 -4.69 7.81
N GLU A 105 -28.78 -5.67 8.70
CA GLU A 105 -28.84 -5.42 10.13
C GLU A 105 -27.51 -4.85 10.65
N LEU A 106 -26.37 -5.39 10.20
CA LEU A 106 -25.05 -4.91 10.59
C LEU A 106 -24.84 -3.47 10.16
N LEU A 107 -25.18 -3.14 8.92
CA LEU A 107 -25.05 -1.76 8.39
C LEU A 107 -25.99 -0.79 9.12
N ASN A 108 -27.25 -1.19 9.34
CA ASN A 108 -28.21 -0.38 10.08
C ASN A 108 -27.75 -0.13 11.54
N TYR A 109 -27.20 -1.15 12.22
CA TYR A 109 -26.63 -1.02 13.55
C TYR A 109 -25.43 -0.07 13.56
N THR A 110 -24.50 -0.26 12.60
CA THR A 110 -23.30 0.58 12.47
C THR A 110 -23.65 2.05 12.23
N ALA A 111 -24.57 2.33 11.31
CA ALA A 111 -25.06 3.70 11.07
C ALA A 111 -25.61 4.35 12.35
N GLY A 112 -26.33 3.56 13.16
CA GLY A 112 -26.84 4.03 14.46
C GLY A 112 -25.75 4.34 15.45
N MET A 113 -24.65 3.58 15.49
CA MET A 113 -23.50 3.85 16.37
C MET A 113 -22.78 5.17 16.00
N TYR A 114 -22.75 5.53 14.72
CA TYR A 114 -22.22 6.82 14.25
C TYR A 114 -23.22 7.97 14.32
N GLY A 115 -24.47 7.69 14.78
CA GLY A 115 -25.52 8.71 14.94
C GLY A 115 -26.20 9.12 13.65
N VAL A 116 -26.07 8.32 12.58
CA VAL A 116 -26.75 8.58 11.30
C VAL A 116 -28.26 8.39 11.47
N PRO A 117 -29.10 9.44 11.22
CA PRO A 117 -30.54 9.35 11.34
C PRO A 117 -31.11 8.26 10.43
N LYS A 118 -32.17 7.57 10.84
CA LYS A 118 -32.76 6.45 10.07
C LYS A 118 -33.13 6.83 8.63
N ALA A 119 -33.59 8.07 8.42
CA ALA A 119 -33.98 8.57 7.10
C ALA A 119 -32.81 8.89 6.17
N GLU A 120 -31.58 9.00 6.71
CA GLU A 120 -30.37 9.36 5.99
C GLU A 120 -29.45 8.17 5.74
N ARG A 121 -29.84 6.96 6.22
CA ARG A 121 -29.01 5.75 6.08
C ARG A 121 -29.11 5.21 4.65
N GLN A 122 -28.05 5.35 3.92
CA GLN A 122 -27.89 4.89 2.54
C GLN A 122 -27.53 3.40 2.48
N ILE A 123 -28.31 2.53 3.15
CA ILE A 123 -28.00 1.10 3.28
C ILE A 123 -28.10 0.40 1.93
N ASP A 124 -29.10 0.72 1.13
CA ASP A 124 -29.32 0.09 -0.16
C ASP A 124 -28.21 0.45 -1.14
N GLU A 125 -27.82 1.74 -1.20
CA GLU A 125 -26.73 2.24 -2.01
C GLU A 125 -25.37 1.61 -1.61
N VAL A 126 -25.11 1.50 -0.31
CA VAL A 126 -23.88 0.86 0.19
C VAL A 126 -23.86 -0.64 -0.09
N LEU A 127 -25.00 -1.34 0.00
CA LEU A 127 -25.09 -2.76 -0.37
C LEU A 127 -24.90 -2.98 -1.88
N GLU A 128 -25.42 -2.09 -2.70
CA GLU A 128 -25.24 -2.11 -4.16
C GLU A 128 -23.77 -1.87 -4.52
N MET A 129 -23.14 -0.84 -3.95
CA MET A 129 -21.74 -0.49 -4.14
C MET A 129 -20.78 -1.68 -3.89
N VAL A 130 -21.08 -2.52 -2.91
CA VAL A 130 -20.25 -3.71 -2.58
C VAL A 130 -20.78 -5.02 -3.16
N ASP A 131 -21.80 -4.96 -4.04
CA ASP A 131 -22.45 -6.14 -4.67
C ASP A 131 -22.92 -7.17 -3.64
N LEU A 132 -23.67 -6.73 -2.63
CA LEU A 132 -24.26 -7.59 -1.59
C LEU A 132 -25.77 -7.48 -1.50
N THR A 133 -26.43 -6.78 -2.40
CA THR A 133 -27.90 -6.60 -2.42
C THR A 133 -28.65 -7.93 -2.41
N ALA A 134 -28.21 -8.91 -3.22
CA ALA A 134 -28.83 -10.25 -3.30
C ALA A 134 -28.65 -11.07 -2.00
N LYS A 135 -27.70 -10.70 -1.13
CA LYS A 135 -27.37 -11.40 0.12
C LYS A 135 -27.70 -10.60 1.38
N GLN A 136 -28.37 -9.46 1.24
CA GLN A 136 -28.61 -8.52 2.33
C GLN A 136 -29.35 -9.10 3.56
N HIS A 137 -30.11 -10.18 3.37
CA HIS A 137 -30.85 -10.87 4.41
C HIS A 137 -30.26 -12.24 4.79
N ALA A 138 -29.14 -12.65 4.18
CA ALA A 138 -28.43 -13.88 4.53
C ALA A 138 -27.55 -13.64 5.78
N TYR A 139 -27.50 -14.60 6.70
CA TYR A 139 -26.61 -14.47 7.86
C TYR A 139 -25.14 -14.40 7.44
N ALA A 140 -24.33 -13.58 8.12
CA ALA A 140 -22.92 -13.36 7.83
C ALA A 140 -22.09 -14.67 7.82
N ARG A 141 -22.48 -15.65 8.64
CA ARG A 141 -21.85 -17.00 8.67
C ARG A 141 -21.99 -17.76 7.34
N THR A 142 -23.00 -17.45 6.53
CA THR A 142 -23.25 -18.12 5.24
C THR A 142 -22.57 -17.40 4.06
N LEU A 143 -21.96 -16.25 4.29
CA LEU A 143 -21.23 -15.51 3.27
C LEU A 143 -19.84 -16.10 3.04
N SER A 144 -19.38 -16.06 1.78
CA SER A 144 -17.99 -16.41 1.45
C SER A 144 -17.00 -15.42 2.10
N GLY A 145 -15.71 -15.76 2.14
CA GLY A 145 -14.66 -14.88 2.66
C GLY A 145 -14.65 -13.52 1.96
N GLY A 146 -14.76 -13.52 0.63
CA GLY A 146 -14.82 -12.29 -0.15
C GLY A 146 -16.08 -11.46 0.11
N MET A 147 -17.26 -12.10 0.25
CA MET A 147 -18.48 -11.40 0.64
C MET A 147 -18.36 -10.77 2.03
N ARG A 148 -17.74 -11.45 2.98
CA ARG A 148 -17.47 -10.89 4.32
C ARG A 148 -16.50 -9.71 4.26
N ARG A 149 -15.46 -9.78 3.40
CA ARG A 149 -14.54 -8.66 3.18
C ARG A 149 -15.28 -7.44 2.63
N ARG A 150 -16.11 -7.63 1.60
CA ARG A 150 -16.94 -6.56 1.03
C ARG A 150 -17.93 -5.98 2.06
N LEU A 151 -18.49 -6.81 2.92
CA LEU A 151 -19.35 -6.34 4.02
C LEU A 151 -18.59 -5.49 5.05
N LEU A 152 -17.31 -5.77 5.33
CA LEU A 152 -16.49 -4.91 6.19
C LEU A 152 -16.21 -3.55 5.54
N VAL A 153 -15.98 -3.50 4.21
CA VAL A 153 -15.87 -2.23 3.47
C VAL A 153 -17.19 -1.46 3.57
N ALA A 154 -18.33 -2.10 3.29
CA ALA A 154 -19.65 -1.50 3.45
C ALA A 154 -19.87 -0.93 4.87
N LYS A 155 -19.51 -1.71 5.89
CA LYS A 155 -19.57 -1.28 7.29
C LYS A 155 -18.73 -0.03 7.55
N ALA A 156 -17.51 0.02 7.03
CA ALA A 156 -16.61 1.16 7.19
C ALA A 156 -17.11 2.43 6.49
N MET A 157 -17.92 2.28 5.42
CA MET A 157 -18.48 3.39 4.63
C MET A 157 -19.83 3.92 5.14
N MET A 158 -20.46 3.26 6.13
CA MET A 158 -21.83 3.60 6.57
C MET A 158 -22.04 5.02 7.10
N HIS A 159 -20.97 5.68 7.53
CA HIS A 159 -21.01 7.07 8.02
C HIS A 159 -20.36 8.04 7.03
N SER A 160 -20.17 7.61 5.77
CA SER A 160 -19.61 8.39 4.65
C SER A 160 -18.30 9.11 5.01
N PRO A 161 -17.29 8.36 5.50
CA PRO A 161 -16.03 8.97 5.91
C PRO A 161 -15.26 9.47 4.68
N PRO A 162 -14.58 10.64 4.75
CA PRO A 162 -13.73 11.11 3.66
C PRO A 162 -12.43 10.28 3.50
N VAL A 163 -12.07 9.47 4.49
CA VAL A 163 -10.87 8.62 4.47
C VAL A 163 -11.23 7.17 4.80
N LEU A 164 -10.80 6.24 3.96
CA LEU A 164 -10.94 4.80 4.18
C LEU A 164 -9.56 4.16 4.37
N ILE A 165 -9.38 3.46 5.49
CA ILE A 165 -8.15 2.73 5.80
C ILE A 165 -8.41 1.23 5.62
N LEU A 166 -7.60 0.58 4.80
CA LEU A 166 -7.68 -0.85 4.47
C LEU A 166 -6.40 -1.54 4.98
N ASP A 167 -6.54 -2.39 6.01
CA ASP A 167 -5.40 -3.14 6.55
C ASP A 167 -5.30 -4.50 5.85
N GLU A 168 -4.30 -4.66 4.97
CA GLU A 168 -4.04 -5.85 4.14
C GLU A 168 -5.31 -6.37 3.42
N PRO A 169 -5.94 -5.57 2.55
CA PRO A 169 -7.27 -5.86 2.01
C PRO A 169 -7.35 -7.15 1.20
N THR A 170 -6.25 -7.62 0.61
CA THR A 170 -6.21 -8.81 -0.26
C THR A 170 -5.49 -10.00 0.36
N ALA A 171 -5.11 -9.93 1.64
CA ALA A 171 -4.44 -11.04 2.31
C ALA A 171 -5.30 -12.32 2.29
N GLY A 172 -4.73 -13.41 1.75
CA GLY A 172 -5.40 -14.71 1.67
C GLY A 172 -6.57 -14.78 0.68
N VAL A 173 -6.61 -13.87 -0.29
CA VAL A 173 -7.64 -13.81 -1.33
C VAL A 173 -7.09 -14.36 -2.65
N ASP A 174 -7.90 -15.11 -3.39
CA ASP A 174 -7.54 -15.61 -4.73
C ASP A 174 -7.45 -14.47 -5.76
N VAL A 175 -6.82 -14.76 -6.91
CA VAL A 175 -6.51 -13.75 -7.95
C VAL A 175 -7.76 -13.06 -8.50
N GLU A 176 -8.84 -13.81 -8.77
CA GLU A 176 -10.06 -13.24 -9.35
C GLU A 176 -10.75 -12.30 -8.36
N LEU A 177 -10.84 -12.71 -7.09
CA LEU A 177 -11.44 -11.90 -6.04
C LEU A 177 -10.58 -10.67 -5.71
N ARG A 178 -9.24 -10.79 -5.80
CA ARG A 178 -8.30 -9.67 -5.64
C ARG A 178 -8.59 -8.57 -6.67
N GLN A 179 -8.73 -8.95 -7.95
CA GLN A 179 -9.02 -7.99 -9.02
C GLN A 179 -10.33 -7.23 -8.75
N ARG A 180 -11.39 -7.94 -8.36
CA ARG A 180 -12.68 -7.31 -8.02
C ARG A 180 -12.58 -6.35 -6.83
N LEU A 181 -11.76 -6.67 -5.81
CA LEU A 181 -11.50 -5.77 -4.69
C LEU A 181 -10.75 -4.52 -5.15
N TRP A 182 -9.78 -4.66 -6.04
CA TRP A 182 -9.06 -3.52 -6.63
C TRP A 182 -9.98 -2.60 -7.41
N ASP A 183 -10.89 -3.14 -8.21
CA ASP A 183 -11.87 -2.36 -8.97
C ASP A 183 -12.80 -1.58 -8.02
N ASN A 184 -13.23 -2.20 -6.92
CA ASN A 184 -14.03 -1.53 -5.90
C ASN A 184 -13.26 -0.39 -5.21
N ILE A 185 -11.98 -0.60 -4.87
CA ILE A 185 -11.10 0.42 -4.28
C ILE A 185 -10.96 1.61 -5.23
N LYS A 186 -10.68 1.36 -6.51
CA LYS A 186 -10.59 2.41 -7.55
C LYS A 186 -11.90 3.16 -7.70
N SER A 187 -13.04 2.48 -7.68
CA SER A 187 -14.36 3.09 -7.78
C SER A 187 -14.67 4.01 -6.59
N LEU A 188 -14.34 3.60 -5.37
CA LEU A 188 -14.47 4.43 -4.17
C LEU A 188 -13.58 5.67 -4.23
N ASN A 189 -12.35 5.52 -4.70
CA ASN A 189 -11.44 6.65 -4.86
C ASN A 189 -11.92 7.62 -5.95
N ALA A 190 -12.41 7.12 -7.09
CA ALA A 190 -13.00 7.94 -8.15
C ALA A 190 -14.25 8.70 -7.68
N ALA A 191 -14.96 8.20 -6.65
CA ALA A 191 -16.07 8.90 -5.98
C ALA A 191 -15.57 9.96 -4.95
N GLY A 192 -14.26 10.19 -4.83
CA GLY A 192 -13.66 11.23 -4.00
C GLY A 192 -13.19 10.77 -2.61
N VAL A 193 -13.28 9.49 -2.28
CA VAL A 193 -12.79 8.96 -1.00
C VAL A 193 -11.27 8.84 -1.05
N THR A 194 -10.57 9.40 -0.07
CA THR A 194 -9.13 9.15 0.12
C THR A 194 -8.94 7.75 0.69
N ILE A 195 -8.07 6.95 0.08
CA ILE A 195 -7.84 5.57 0.52
C ILE A 195 -6.41 5.41 0.99
N MET A 196 -6.23 4.89 2.20
CA MET A 196 -4.94 4.46 2.69
C MET A 196 -4.97 2.94 2.85
N LEU A 197 -4.07 2.23 2.18
CA LEU A 197 -3.96 0.79 2.32
C LEU A 197 -2.59 0.38 2.87
N THR A 198 -2.58 -0.66 3.70
CA THR A 198 -1.35 -1.37 4.03
C THR A 198 -1.31 -2.65 3.24
N THR A 199 -0.14 -2.99 2.77
CA THR A 199 0.10 -4.27 2.10
C THR A 199 1.55 -4.70 2.25
N HIS A 200 1.79 -5.98 2.15
CA HIS A 200 3.11 -6.57 1.92
C HIS A 200 3.21 -7.14 0.50
N TYR A 201 2.13 -7.08 -0.29
CA TYR A 201 2.11 -7.43 -1.71
C TYR A 201 2.44 -6.17 -2.51
N LEU A 202 3.67 -6.09 -3.02
CA LEU A 202 4.18 -4.92 -3.74
C LEU A 202 3.44 -4.69 -5.06
N GLU A 203 3.03 -5.78 -5.73
CA GLU A 203 2.14 -5.77 -6.89
C GLU A 203 0.83 -4.98 -6.66
N GLU A 204 0.23 -5.12 -5.47
CA GLU A 204 -0.99 -4.39 -5.09
C GLU A 204 -0.72 -2.89 -4.98
N ALA A 205 0.39 -2.51 -4.36
CA ALA A 205 0.77 -1.11 -4.23
C ALA A 205 1.09 -0.50 -5.59
N GLU A 206 1.77 -1.23 -6.46
CA GLU A 206 2.08 -0.79 -7.82
C GLU A 206 0.83 -0.60 -8.68
N ALA A 207 -0.13 -1.53 -8.59
CA ALA A 207 -1.37 -1.49 -9.36
C ALA A 207 -2.39 -0.43 -8.89
N LEU A 208 -2.38 -0.08 -7.60
CA LEU A 208 -3.42 0.76 -7.00
C LEU A 208 -2.93 2.14 -6.57
N CYS A 209 -1.71 2.26 -6.02
CA CYS A 209 -1.32 3.46 -5.29
C CYS A 209 -0.84 4.58 -6.20
N ASP A 210 -1.22 5.82 -5.86
CA ASP A 210 -0.69 7.05 -6.45
C ASP A 210 0.54 7.53 -5.66
N HIS A 211 0.54 7.24 -4.34
CA HIS A 211 1.57 7.65 -3.40
C HIS A 211 2.00 6.45 -2.54
N ILE A 212 3.28 6.33 -2.26
CA ILE A 212 3.83 5.21 -1.51
C ILE A 212 4.72 5.73 -0.38
N ALA A 213 4.49 5.23 0.83
CA ALA A 213 5.40 5.35 1.95
C ALA A 213 5.91 3.97 2.37
N ILE A 214 7.20 3.87 2.62
CA ILE A 214 7.85 2.67 3.15
C ILE A 214 8.22 2.93 4.60
N ILE A 215 7.70 2.07 5.49
CA ILE A 215 8.03 2.07 6.91
C ILE A 215 8.88 0.85 7.25
N ASN A 216 9.97 1.05 7.97
CA ASN A 216 10.83 -0.02 8.46
C ASN A 216 11.28 0.29 9.90
N HIS A 217 11.26 -0.71 10.78
CA HIS A 217 11.65 -0.58 12.20
C HIS A 217 11.05 0.64 12.94
N GLY A 218 9.83 1.03 12.57
CA GLY A 218 9.12 2.16 13.18
C GLY A 218 9.53 3.53 12.66
N GLU A 219 10.24 3.61 11.55
CA GLU A 219 10.68 4.84 10.88
C GLU A 219 10.17 4.87 9.44
N VAL A 220 9.86 6.06 8.90
CA VAL A 220 9.54 6.25 7.48
C VAL A 220 10.85 6.35 6.71
N VAL A 221 11.10 5.37 5.85
CA VAL A 221 12.29 5.32 4.98
C VAL A 221 12.12 6.26 3.78
N THR A 222 10.93 6.27 3.19
CA THR A 222 10.56 7.18 2.10
C THR A 222 9.06 7.40 2.08
N SER A 223 8.62 8.56 1.57
CA SER A 223 7.21 8.86 1.28
C SER A 223 7.15 9.81 0.10
N GLN A 224 6.66 9.33 -1.05
CA GLN A 224 6.63 10.11 -2.29
C GLN A 224 5.62 9.53 -3.30
N PRO A 225 5.26 10.27 -4.37
CA PRO A 225 4.45 9.73 -5.45
C PRO A 225 5.10 8.49 -6.07
N LYS A 226 4.26 7.54 -6.54
CA LYS A 226 4.71 6.26 -7.09
C LYS A 226 5.65 6.44 -8.28
N ASP A 227 5.30 7.27 -9.26
CA ASP A 227 6.09 7.41 -10.47
C ASP A 227 7.51 7.92 -10.21
N PRO A 228 7.75 8.99 -9.40
CA PRO A 228 9.09 9.36 -8.97
C PRO A 228 9.81 8.26 -8.19
N LEU A 229 9.11 7.50 -7.35
CA LEU A 229 9.70 6.37 -6.62
C LEU A 229 10.22 5.30 -7.58
N MET A 230 9.40 4.88 -8.56
CA MET A 230 9.77 3.91 -9.59
C MET A 230 10.96 4.42 -10.44
N GLN A 231 10.95 5.69 -10.81
CA GLN A 231 12.05 6.31 -11.55
C GLN A 231 13.35 6.46 -10.74
N SER A 232 13.27 6.46 -9.41
CA SER A 232 14.45 6.57 -8.54
C SER A 232 15.30 5.30 -8.53
N ALA A 233 14.75 4.15 -8.87
CA ALA A 233 15.49 2.90 -9.04
C ALA A 233 16.57 2.99 -10.13
N GLY A 234 16.41 3.91 -11.05
CA GLY A 234 17.47 4.43 -11.94
C GLY A 234 18.05 3.43 -12.93
N GLN A 235 17.84 2.14 -12.76
CA GLN A 235 18.46 1.10 -13.59
C GLN A 235 17.39 0.24 -14.24
N LYS A 236 17.62 -0.08 -15.54
CA LYS A 236 16.83 -1.04 -16.31
C LYS A 236 17.71 -2.20 -16.70
N ASP A 237 17.15 -3.39 -16.76
CA ASP A 237 17.83 -4.56 -17.29
C ASP A 237 17.44 -4.72 -18.77
N LEU A 238 18.45 -4.65 -19.65
CA LEU A 238 18.32 -4.96 -21.06
C LEU A 238 18.68 -6.43 -21.26
N HIS A 239 17.72 -7.19 -21.74
CA HIS A 239 17.90 -8.59 -22.08
C HIS A 239 17.96 -8.75 -23.58
N VAL A 240 19.06 -9.34 -24.06
CA VAL A 240 19.31 -9.57 -25.48
C VAL A 240 19.55 -11.07 -25.69
N GLN A 241 18.67 -11.71 -26.44
CA GLN A 241 18.90 -13.09 -26.88
C GLN A 241 19.94 -13.07 -28.01
N ILE A 242 21.08 -13.71 -27.76
CA ILE A 242 22.13 -13.85 -28.76
C ILE A 242 21.91 -15.09 -29.60
N THR A 243 21.96 -14.95 -30.93
CA THR A 243 21.88 -16.07 -31.88
C THR A 243 23.29 -16.57 -32.20
N GLY A 244 23.54 -17.83 -31.86
CA GLY A 244 24.84 -18.48 -32.08
C GLY A 244 25.63 -18.72 -30.79
N PRO A 245 26.70 -19.53 -30.86
CA PRO A 245 27.54 -19.81 -29.71
C PRO A 245 28.35 -18.54 -29.32
N VAL A 246 28.24 -18.15 -28.06
CA VAL A 246 29.09 -17.10 -27.46
C VAL A 246 30.11 -17.78 -26.56
N GLU A 247 31.34 -18.00 -27.06
CA GLU A 247 32.38 -18.62 -26.27
C GLU A 247 33.05 -17.63 -25.29
N VAL A 248 33.20 -16.37 -25.67
CA VAL A 248 33.79 -15.32 -24.85
C VAL A 248 33.07 -14.00 -25.15
N LEU A 249 32.74 -13.24 -24.09
CA LEU A 249 32.22 -11.88 -24.24
C LEU A 249 33.32 -10.94 -24.72
N PRO A 250 33.08 -10.12 -25.79
CA PRO A 250 34.03 -9.14 -26.26
C PRO A 250 34.37 -8.09 -25.21
N ASP A 251 35.64 -7.70 -25.13
CA ASP A 251 36.15 -6.69 -24.19
C ASP A 251 35.43 -5.35 -24.31
N SER A 252 34.94 -5.02 -25.53
CA SER A 252 34.14 -3.82 -25.78
C SER A 252 32.82 -3.72 -25.00
N LEU A 253 32.30 -4.84 -24.55
CA LEU A 253 31.07 -4.90 -23.75
C LEU A 253 31.33 -4.88 -22.25
N MET A 254 32.56 -5.10 -21.78
CA MET A 254 32.90 -5.16 -20.36
C MET A 254 32.55 -3.87 -19.61
N GLY A 255 32.59 -2.71 -20.31
CA GLY A 255 32.16 -1.43 -19.73
C GLY A 255 30.70 -1.37 -19.29
N TYR A 256 29.85 -2.28 -19.77
CA TYR A 256 28.45 -2.41 -19.39
C TYR A 256 28.20 -3.51 -18.33
N ALA A 257 29.23 -4.15 -17.81
CA ALA A 257 29.15 -5.26 -16.85
C ALA A 257 28.13 -6.34 -17.26
N PRO A 258 28.23 -6.91 -18.47
CA PRO A 258 27.27 -7.86 -19.01
C PRO A 258 27.29 -9.17 -18.24
N VAL A 259 26.11 -9.77 -18.03
CA VAL A 259 25.94 -11.13 -17.51
C VAL A 259 25.31 -11.99 -18.60
N ILE A 260 25.90 -13.16 -18.88
CA ILE A 260 25.34 -14.11 -19.84
C ILE A 260 24.88 -15.38 -19.13
N SER A 261 23.66 -15.81 -19.44
CA SER A 261 23.08 -17.08 -18.98
C SER A 261 22.19 -17.65 -20.08
N ASP A 262 22.40 -18.91 -20.43
CA ASP A 262 21.60 -19.65 -21.43
C ASP A 262 21.45 -18.91 -22.79
N GLY A 263 22.52 -18.25 -23.26
CA GLY A 263 22.52 -17.49 -24.49
C GLY A 263 21.79 -16.14 -24.42
N ARG A 264 21.32 -15.75 -23.24
CA ARG A 264 20.70 -14.45 -22.96
C ARG A 264 21.73 -13.55 -22.29
N LEU A 265 21.99 -12.42 -22.93
CA LEU A 265 22.85 -11.36 -22.42
C LEU A 265 21.99 -10.38 -21.62
N THR A 266 22.31 -10.14 -20.37
CA THR A 266 21.65 -9.16 -19.51
C THR A 266 22.62 -8.03 -19.20
N ILE A 267 22.20 -6.80 -19.47
CA ILE A 267 22.98 -5.58 -19.19
C ILE A 267 22.11 -4.64 -18.36
N ARG A 268 22.59 -4.32 -17.15
CA ARG A 268 21.98 -3.32 -16.29
C ARG A 268 22.50 -1.93 -16.66
N PHE A 269 21.59 -1.00 -16.92
CA PHE A 269 21.95 0.35 -17.35
C PHE A 269 21.01 1.41 -16.78
N ASN A 270 21.52 2.64 -16.65
CA ASN A 270 20.71 3.80 -16.26
C ASN A 270 20.24 4.52 -17.54
N PRO A 271 18.93 4.56 -17.86
CA PRO A 271 18.43 5.20 -19.08
C PRO A 271 18.64 6.72 -19.14
N LYS A 272 18.97 7.36 -17.99
CA LYS A 272 19.36 8.78 -17.95
C LYS A 272 20.82 9.02 -18.40
N GLU A 273 21.66 7.99 -18.37
CA GLU A 273 23.08 8.05 -18.68
C GLU A 273 23.43 7.34 -20.00
N THR A 274 22.70 6.27 -20.31
CA THR A 274 22.96 5.42 -21.48
C THR A 274 21.66 5.02 -22.15
N GLU A 275 21.53 5.22 -23.43
CA GLU A 275 20.37 4.77 -24.19
C GLU A 275 20.49 3.27 -24.53
N ALA A 276 19.39 2.51 -24.45
CA ALA A 276 19.37 1.10 -24.86
C ALA A 276 19.87 0.89 -26.30
N GLY A 277 19.59 1.84 -27.20
CA GLY A 277 20.08 1.83 -28.59
C GLY A 277 21.60 1.83 -28.70
N GLN A 278 22.30 2.55 -27.82
CA GLN A 278 23.78 2.56 -27.80
C GLN A 278 24.32 1.18 -27.36
N ILE A 279 23.68 0.56 -26.39
CA ILE A 279 24.08 -0.78 -25.94
C ILE A 279 23.85 -1.81 -27.04
N LEU A 280 22.70 -1.76 -27.73
CA LEU A 280 22.42 -2.65 -28.87
C LEU A 280 23.40 -2.45 -30.03
N GLN A 281 23.80 -1.21 -30.34
CA GLN A 281 24.85 -0.93 -31.32
C GLN A 281 26.20 -1.51 -30.91
N ALA A 282 26.56 -1.39 -29.61
CA ALA A 282 27.80 -1.97 -29.10
C ALA A 282 27.82 -3.49 -29.22
N ILE A 283 26.69 -4.17 -28.93
CA ILE A 283 26.50 -5.63 -29.06
C ILE A 283 26.66 -6.05 -30.52
N SER A 284 26.02 -5.32 -31.44
CA SER A 284 26.14 -5.57 -32.91
C SER A 284 27.53 -5.33 -33.41
N ALA A 285 28.21 -4.24 -32.98
CA ALA A 285 29.58 -3.90 -33.36
C ALA A 285 30.61 -4.93 -32.82
N ALA A 286 30.28 -5.58 -31.72
CA ALA A 286 31.06 -6.69 -31.15
C ALA A 286 30.89 -8.00 -31.92
N GLY A 287 30.13 -8.02 -33.02
CA GLY A 287 29.91 -9.18 -33.88
C GLY A 287 28.89 -10.17 -33.37
N LEU A 288 28.11 -9.83 -32.33
CA LEU A 288 27.06 -10.68 -31.79
C LEU A 288 25.73 -10.46 -32.55
N SER A 289 25.09 -11.52 -32.98
CA SER A 289 23.80 -11.47 -33.67
C SER A 289 22.65 -11.44 -32.66
N ILE A 290 21.85 -10.38 -32.73
CA ILE A 290 20.70 -10.15 -31.86
C ILE A 290 19.50 -10.90 -32.41
N GLY A 291 18.90 -11.78 -31.61
CA GLY A 291 17.67 -12.53 -31.94
C GLY A 291 16.43 -11.82 -31.43
N ASP A 292 16.33 -11.62 -30.11
CA ASP A 292 15.21 -10.96 -29.44
C ASP A 292 15.73 -9.97 -28.40
N VAL A 293 14.94 -8.94 -28.12
CA VAL A 293 15.30 -7.87 -27.16
C VAL A 293 14.10 -7.58 -26.27
N SER A 294 14.33 -7.62 -24.98
CA SER A 294 13.36 -7.14 -23.98
C SER A 294 14.05 -6.23 -22.96
N THR A 295 13.27 -5.36 -22.35
CA THR A 295 13.74 -4.55 -21.22
C THR A 295 12.84 -4.78 -20.03
N ASP A 296 13.43 -5.08 -18.88
CA ASP A 296 12.71 -5.12 -17.64
C ASP A 296 12.98 -3.81 -16.88
N GLU A 297 11.89 -3.17 -16.47
CA GLU A 297 11.96 -2.05 -15.53
C GLU A 297 12.04 -2.61 -14.11
N PRO A 298 12.81 -1.99 -13.21
CA PRO A 298 12.82 -2.41 -11.83
C PRO A 298 11.40 -2.32 -11.28
N ASP A 299 10.96 -3.37 -10.65
CA ASP A 299 9.67 -3.40 -9.96
C ASP A 299 9.78 -2.74 -8.58
N LEU A 300 8.62 -2.58 -7.93
CA LEU A 300 8.58 -2.00 -6.59
C LEU A 300 9.29 -2.90 -5.56
N GLU A 301 9.48 -4.20 -5.85
CA GLU A 301 10.18 -5.15 -4.99
C GLU A 301 11.67 -4.85 -4.93
N ASP A 302 12.30 -4.58 -6.07
CA ASP A 302 13.72 -4.19 -6.15
C ASP A 302 13.98 -2.91 -5.35
N ILE A 303 13.10 -1.92 -5.52
CA ILE A 303 13.18 -0.64 -4.80
C ILE A 303 13.01 -0.85 -3.30
N PHE A 304 12.00 -1.60 -2.91
CA PHE A 304 11.71 -1.90 -1.51
C PHE A 304 12.88 -2.61 -0.83
N LEU A 305 13.45 -3.62 -1.47
CA LEU A 305 14.61 -4.36 -0.96
C LEU A 305 15.83 -3.45 -0.80
N SER A 306 16.13 -2.62 -1.80
CA SER A 306 17.28 -1.71 -1.78
C SER A 306 17.18 -0.70 -0.64
N LEU A 307 15.99 -0.10 -0.44
CA LEU A 307 15.75 0.91 0.58
C LEU A 307 15.75 0.31 1.99
N THR A 308 15.17 -0.88 2.17
CA THR A 308 15.09 -1.52 3.50
C THR A 308 16.43 -2.12 3.94
N GLN A 309 17.26 -2.64 3.02
CA GLN A 309 18.60 -3.15 3.30
C GLN A 309 19.56 -2.00 3.65
N SER A 310 19.55 -0.92 2.88
CA SER A 310 20.37 0.28 3.15
C SER A 310 20.06 0.88 4.52
N HIS A 311 18.79 0.88 4.92
CA HIS A 311 18.35 1.38 6.21
C HIS A 311 18.80 0.47 7.38
N ASN A 312 18.79 -0.86 7.21
CA ASN A 312 19.27 -1.81 8.22
C ASN A 312 20.77 -1.66 8.46
N GLY A 313 21.57 -1.44 7.42
CA GLY A 313 23.02 -1.23 7.55
C GLY A 313 23.42 0.07 8.27
N GLN A 314 22.50 1.04 8.40
CA GLN A 314 22.71 2.28 9.16
C GLN A 314 22.33 2.15 10.64
N ILE A 315 21.52 1.16 11.01
CA ILE A 315 21.07 0.94 12.41
C ILE A 315 22.06 0.08 13.17
N ASP A 316 22.84 -0.78 12.49
CA ASP A 316 23.81 -1.71 13.09
C ASP A 316 25.22 -1.10 13.25
N ASN A 317 25.45 0.14 12.86
CA ASN A 317 26.66 0.94 13.08
C ASN A 317 26.44 2.03 14.12
#